data_08a8169c046f4d96fe4800d247a0b15e
#
_entry.id   08a8169c046f4d96fe4800d247a0b15e
#
_cell.length_a   1.000
_cell.length_b   1.000
_cell.length_c   1.000
_cell.angle_alpha   90.00
_cell.angle_beta   90.00
_cell.angle_gamma   90.00
#
_symmetry.space_group_name_H-M   'P 1'
#
loop_
_entity.id
_entity.type
_entity.pdbx_description
1 polymer ?
#
loop_
_entity_poly.entity_id
_entity_poly.type
_entity_poly.pdbx_seq_one_letter_code
_entity_poly.pdbx_strand_id
1 'polypeptide(L)'
;MELSYFAIIIGAIFVNNVVLAQFLGICPFLGVSSKVETSMGMGAAVTFVMALTSIVAWSIQEFILVPLHIEYMQTIVFILVIAALVQMVEIVLKKVSPSLYQALGIFLPLITTNCAVLGVAILMIQKEFNLLQSFAYSVSTALGFGLALVIFAGIRERLELDEVPSAMKGIPIALITAAILAMAFMGFSGLV
;
A
#
# COMPACT_ATOMS: atom_id res chain seq x y z
N MET A 1 -3.88 -21.04 -17.16
CA MET A 1 -2.70 -20.28 -17.62
C MET A 1 -1.89 -19.95 -16.38
N GLU A 2 -0.77 -20.66 -16.15
CA GLU A 2 0.10 -20.33 -15.02
C GLU A 2 0.73 -18.97 -15.31
N LEU A 3 0.16 -17.92 -14.71
CA LEU A 3 0.86 -16.64 -14.69
C LEU A 3 2.18 -16.89 -13.95
N SER A 4 3.30 -16.74 -14.66
CA SER A 4 4.60 -16.87 -14.05
C SER A 4 4.68 -15.94 -12.83
N TYR A 5 5.04 -16.46 -11.65
CA TYR A 5 5.22 -15.64 -10.44
C TYR A 5 6.09 -14.40 -10.69
N PHE A 6 7.04 -14.53 -11.61
CA PHE A 6 7.90 -13.43 -12.03
C PHE A 6 7.11 -12.29 -12.71
N ALA A 7 6.15 -12.62 -13.57
CA ALA A 7 5.29 -11.62 -14.21
C ALA A 7 4.37 -10.93 -13.18
N ILE A 8 3.86 -11.68 -12.19
CA ILE A 8 3.06 -11.12 -11.10
C ILE A 8 3.90 -10.11 -10.28
N ILE A 9 5.13 -10.47 -9.94
CA ILE A 9 6.01 -9.64 -9.11
C ILE A 9 6.40 -8.35 -9.85
N ILE A 10 6.92 -8.46 -11.07
CA ILE A 10 7.33 -7.29 -11.86
C ILE A 10 6.13 -6.43 -12.22
N GLY A 11 5.03 -7.07 -12.64
CA GLY A 11 3.78 -6.38 -12.96
C GLY A 11 3.23 -5.59 -11.78
N ALA A 12 3.27 -6.13 -10.56
CA ALA A 12 2.78 -5.46 -9.36
C ALA A 12 3.68 -4.30 -8.89
N ILE A 13 5.00 -4.43 -9.05
CA ILE A 13 5.95 -3.40 -8.59
C ILE A 13 6.00 -2.20 -9.55
N PHE A 14 6.13 -2.44 -10.86
CA PHE A 14 6.42 -1.40 -11.86
C PHE A 14 5.21 -1.03 -12.72
N VAL A 15 4.52 -2.01 -13.30
CA VAL A 15 3.47 -1.77 -14.30
C VAL A 15 2.16 -1.34 -13.64
N ASN A 16 1.69 -2.12 -12.67
CA ASN A 16 0.45 -1.87 -11.94
C ASN A 16 0.74 -1.40 -10.51
N ASN A 17 1.65 -0.42 -10.37
CA ASN A 17 1.92 0.16 -9.05
C ASN A 17 0.62 0.70 -8.45
N VAL A 18 0.28 0.22 -7.26
CA VAL A 18 -1.00 0.51 -6.60
C VAL A 18 -1.23 2.01 -6.37
N VAL A 19 -0.17 2.78 -6.13
CA VAL A 19 -0.27 4.23 -5.91
C VAL A 19 -0.33 4.99 -7.22
N LEU A 20 0.59 4.73 -8.13
CA LEU A 20 0.81 5.55 -9.32
C LEU A 20 -0.12 5.19 -10.49
N ALA A 21 -0.53 3.91 -10.61
CA ALA A 21 -1.43 3.46 -11.65
C ALA A 21 -2.88 3.37 -11.19
N GLN A 22 -3.13 2.99 -9.93
CA GLN A 22 -4.48 2.77 -9.41
C GLN A 22 -4.94 3.88 -8.45
N PHE A 23 -4.07 4.80 -8.09
CA PHE A 23 -4.33 5.91 -7.17
C PHE A 23 -4.82 5.48 -5.78
N LEU A 24 -4.44 4.26 -5.34
CA LEU A 24 -4.75 3.75 -4.02
C LEU A 24 -3.61 4.02 -3.04
N GLY A 25 -3.94 4.37 -1.80
CA GLY A 25 -2.95 4.70 -0.78
C GLY A 25 -2.38 6.11 -0.88
N ILE A 26 -3.11 7.05 -1.46
CA ILE A 26 -2.68 8.45 -1.59
C ILE A 26 -2.55 9.14 -0.23
N CYS A 27 -3.40 8.79 0.75
CA CYS A 27 -3.36 9.41 2.08
C CYS A 27 -2.00 9.26 2.76
N PRO A 28 -1.43 8.05 2.93
CA PRO A 28 -0.07 7.91 3.44
C PRO A 28 0.99 8.42 2.45
N PHE A 29 0.75 8.30 1.15
CA PHE A 29 1.67 8.78 0.13
C PHE A 29 1.94 10.29 0.23
N LEU A 30 0.91 11.12 0.43
CA LEU A 30 1.06 12.56 0.61
C LEU A 30 1.40 12.94 2.06
N GLY A 31 0.87 12.22 3.04
CA GLY A 31 0.96 12.57 4.45
C GLY A 31 2.31 12.25 5.10
N VAL A 32 2.96 11.15 4.67
CA VAL A 32 4.17 10.62 5.33
C VAL A 32 5.44 10.86 4.52
N SER A 33 5.34 11.29 3.27
CA SER A 33 6.46 11.44 2.33
C SER A 33 7.28 12.74 2.51
N SER A 34 7.25 13.38 3.67
CA SER A 34 8.06 14.56 3.94
C SER A 34 9.55 14.25 4.16
N LYS A 35 9.86 13.04 4.65
CA LYS A 35 11.22 12.56 4.90
C LYS A 35 11.39 11.13 4.42
N VAL A 36 12.54 10.82 3.82
CA VAL A 36 12.87 9.47 3.32
C VAL A 36 12.87 8.44 4.45
N GLU A 37 13.37 8.78 5.63
CA GLU A 37 13.43 7.88 6.79
C GLU A 37 12.03 7.43 7.25
N THR A 38 11.09 8.37 7.39
CA THR A 38 9.69 8.08 7.75
C THR A 38 8.99 7.27 6.66
N SER A 39 9.31 7.54 5.40
CA SER A 39 8.76 6.83 4.24
C SER A 39 9.20 5.37 4.19
N MET A 40 10.47 5.09 4.51
CA MET A 40 10.99 3.72 4.62
C MET A 40 10.29 2.94 5.76
N GLY A 41 10.16 3.56 6.94
CA GLY A 41 9.45 2.96 8.06
C GLY A 41 7.99 2.65 7.75
N MET A 42 7.30 3.58 7.08
CA MET A 42 5.92 3.39 6.64
C MET A 42 5.79 2.30 5.58
N GLY A 43 6.71 2.25 4.61
CA GLY A 43 6.75 1.20 3.57
C GLY A 43 6.92 -0.19 4.18
N ALA A 44 7.82 -0.35 5.15
CA ALA A 44 8.01 -1.61 5.86
C ALA A 44 6.77 -2.03 6.67
N ALA A 45 6.15 -1.08 7.38
CA ALA A 45 4.93 -1.35 8.16
C ALA A 45 3.75 -1.75 7.26
N VAL A 46 3.55 -1.07 6.14
CA VAL A 46 2.51 -1.40 5.16
C VAL A 46 2.77 -2.78 4.54
N THR A 47 4.03 -3.11 4.24
CA THR A 47 4.39 -4.44 3.70
C THR A 47 4.03 -5.55 4.68
N PHE A 48 4.34 -5.37 5.95
CA PHE A 48 3.99 -6.33 6.99
C PHE A 48 2.47 -6.50 7.14
N VAL A 49 1.73 -5.40 7.20
CA VAL A 49 0.27 -5.43 7.31
C VAL A 49 -0.38 -6.05 6.08
N MET A 50 0.08 -5.71 4.87
CA MET A 50 -0.45 -6.29 3.63
C MET A 50 -0.21 -7.81 3.56
N ALA A 51 0.97 -8.27 3.98
CA ALA A 51 1.28 -9.70 4.03
C ALA A 51 0.34 -10.46 4.97
N LEU A 52 0.08 -9.93 6.18
CA LEU A 52 -0.88 -10.53 7.11
C LEU A 52 -2.30 -10.47 6.58
N THR A 53 -2.72 -9.32 6.07
CA THR A 53 -4.07 -9.11 5.53
C THR A 53 -4.37 -10.06 4.37
N SER A 54 -3.41 -10.32 3.48
CA SER A 54 -3.63 -11.20 2.33
C SER A 54 -3.97 -12.63 2.75
N ILE A 55 -3.29 -13.15 3.78
CA ILE A 55 -3.55 -14.50 4.30
C ILE A 55 -4.94 -14.57 4.94
N VAL A 56 -5.26 -13.59 5.80
CA VAL A 56 -6.52 -13.59 6.55
C VAL A 56 -7.71 -13.30 5.63
N ALA A 57 -7.59 -12.33 4.72
CA ALA A 57 -8.65 -11.97 3.79
C ALA A 57 -8.96 -13.13 2.82
N TRP A 58 -7.94 -13.83 2.31
CA TRP A 58 -8.12 -15.01 1.48
C TRP A 58 -8.81 -16.12 2.25
N SER A 59 -8.38 -16.39 3.49
CA SER A 59 -9.00 -17.43 4.34
C SER A 59 -10.46 -17.11 4.63
N ILE A 60 -10.80 -15.87 4.94
CA ILE A 60 -12.18 -15.45 5.20
C ILE A 60 -13.04 -15.57 3.94
N GLN A 61 -12.51 -15.19 2.79
CA GLN A 61 -13.22 -15.33 1.52
C GLN A 61 -13.57 -16.79 1.28
N GLU A 62 -12.60 -17.70 1.32
CA GLU A 62 -12.76 -19.11 0.96
C GLU A 62 -13.60 -19.89 1.97
N PHE A 63 -13.39 -19.66 3.28
CA PHE A 63 -14.04 -20.45 4.33
C PHE A 63 -15.36 -19.85 4.84
N ILE A 64 -15.59 -18.56 4.67
CA ILE A 64 -16.77 -17.89 5.24
C ILE A 64 -17.67 -17.32 4.14
N LEU A 65 -17.16 -16.48 3.24
CA LEU A 65 -18.00 -15.78 2.29
C LEU A 65 -18.55 -16.68 1.20
N VAL A 66 -17.72 -17.57 0.64
CA VAL A 66 -18.13 -18.48 -0.43
C VAL A 66 -19.19 -19.49 0.06
N PRO A 67 -19.02 -20.20 1.19
CA PRO A 67 -20.02 -21.17 1.65
C PRO A 67 -21.35 -20.53 2.08
N LEU A 68 -21.32 -19.29 2.57
CA LEU A 68 -22.53 -18.58 2.99
C LEU A 68 -23.21 -17.82 1.86
N HIS A 69 -22.63 -17.74 0.65
CA HIS A 69 -23.13 -16.93 -0.48
C HIS A 69 -23.38 -15.46 -0.14
N ILE A 70 -22.49 -14.86 0.70
CA ILE A 70 -22.58 -13.46 1.15
C ILE A 70 -21.49 -12.61 0.48
N GLU A 71 -21.14 -12.91 -0.76
CA GLU A 71 -20.06 -12.22 -1.49
C GLU A 71 -20.33 -10.72 -1.69
N TYR A 72 -21.61 -10.30 -1.72
CA TYR A 72 -21.98 -8.89 -1.83
C TYR A 72 -21.55 -8.05 -0.61
N MET A 73 -21.29 -8.68 0.55
CA MET A 73 -20.81 -7.99 1.76
C MET A 73 -19.28 -8.01 1.90
N GLN A 74 -18.55 -8.55 0.92
CA GLN A 74 -17.11 -8.72 0.92
C GLN A 74 -16.35 -7.47 1.39
N THR A 75 -16.68 -6.31 0.85
CA THR A 75 -15.99 -5.05 1.17
C THR A 75 -16.14 -4.68 2.65
N ILE A 76 -17.35 -4.82 3.21
CA ILE A 76 -17.62 -4.48 4.61
C ILE A 76 -16.86 -5.42 5.55
N VAL A 77 -16.89 -6.72 5.24
CA VAL A 77 -16.18 -7.73 6.02
C VAL A 77 -14.67 -7.48 5.99
N PHE A 78 -14.10 -7.16 4.83
CA PHE A 78 -12.68 -6.89 4.70
C PHE A 78 -12.27 -5.62 5.46
N ILE A 79 -13.03 -4.53 5.40
CA ILE A 79 -12.75 -3.32 6.18
C ILE A 79 -12.71 -3.64 7.67
N LEU A 80 -13.69 -4.39 8.18
CA LEU A 80 -13.78 -4.73 9.59
C LEU A 80 -12.61 -5.62 10.03
N VAL A 81 -12.27 -6.61 9.22
CA VAL A 81 -11.16 -7.54 9.50
C VAL A 81 -9.81 -6.82 9.46
N ILE A 82 -9.58 -5.98 8.46
CA ILE A 82 -8.34 -5.19 8.33
C ILE A 82 -8.21 -4.26 9.54
N ALA A 83 -9.28 -3.58 9.94
CA ALA A 83 -9.27 -2.72 11.11
C ALA A 83 -8.92 -3.49 12.39
N ALA A 84 -9.53 -4.64 12.61
CA ALA A 84 -9.24 -5.49 13.76
C ALA A 84 -7.79 -6.01 13.77
N LEU A 85 -7.29 -6.45 12.62
CA LEU A 85 -5.89 -6.91 12.49
C LEU A 85 -4.89 -5.79 12.78
N VAL A 86 -5.08 -4.60 12.21
CA VAL A 86 -4.16 -3.48 12.42
C VAL A 86 -4.19 -3.01 13.87
N GLN A 87 -5.34 -2.98 14.53
CA GLN A 87 -5.43 -2.67 15.95
C GLN A 87 -4.71 -3.71 16.81
N MET A 88 -4.81 -5.00 16.47
CA MET A 88 -4.05 -6.05 17.14
C MET A 88 -2.54 -5.84 16.98
N VAL A 89 -2.07 -5.56 15.77
CA VAL A 89 -0.67 -5.26 15.46
C VAL A 89 -0.20 -4.02 16.24
N GLU A 90 -1.03 -2.98 16.35
CA GLU A 90 -0.74 -1.79 17.15
C GLU A 90 -0.48 -2.10 18.61
N ILE A 91 -1.35 -2.90 19.24
CA ILE A 91 -1.21 -3.30 20.64
C ILE A 91 0.08 -4.10 20.85
N VAL A 92 0.41 -4.99 19.91
CA VAL A 92 1.64 -5.79 19.95
C VAL A 92 2.87 -4.90 19.81
N LEU A 93 2.90 -3.98 18.82
CA LEU A 93 4.00 -3.04 18.61
C LEU A 93 4.24 -2.14 19.83
N LYS A 94 3.17 -1.67 20.45
CA LYS A 94 3.26 -0.85 21.67
C LYS A 94 3.95 -1.57 22.84
N LYS A 95 3.79 -2.90 22.92
CA LYS A 95 4.41 -3.71 23.98
C LYS A 95 5.83 -4.16 23.64
N VAL A 96 6.08 -4.52 22.37
CA VAL A 96 7.35 -5.13 21.95
C VAL A 96 8.40 -4.08 21.61
N SER A 97 8.01 -2.99 20.96
CA SER A 97 8.94 -1.96 20.50
C SER A 97 8.37 -0.55 20.69
N PRO A 98 8.48 0.03 21.90
CA PRO A 98 7.97 1.38 22.18
C PRO A 98 8.60 2.47 21.33
N SER A 99 9.89 2.33 20.94
CA SER A 99 10.58 3.31 20.08
C SER A 99 10.03 3.32 18.67
N LEU A 100 9.73 2.14 18.12
CA LEU A 100 9.10 2.02 16.80
C LEU A 100 7.64 2.50 16.84
N TYR A 101 6.95 2.25 17.93
CA TYR A 101 5.61 2.77 18.17
C TYR A 101 5.57 4.30 18.21
N GLN A 102 6.56 4.95 18.85
CA GLN A 102 6.65 6.41 18.88
C GLN A 102 6.94 7.00 17.48
N ALA A 103 7.76 6.32 16.68
CA ALA A 103 8.04 6.74 15.31
C ALA A 103 6.85 6.55 14.36
N LEU A 104 6.10 5.45 14.51
CA LEU A 104 4.98 5.09 13.64
C LEU A 104 3.60 5.45 14.23
N GLY A 105 3.51 5.78 15.53
CA GLY A 105 2.25 5.92 16.27
C GLY A 105 1.29 6.97 15.69
N ILE A 106 1.83 8.06 15.13
CA ILE A 106 1.02 9.09 14.46
C ILE A 106 0.47 8.58 13.11
N PHE A 107 1.14 7.59 12.50
CA PHE A 107 0.80 7.06 11.18
C PHE A 107 -0.02 5.77 11.21
N LEU A 108 -0.19 5.15 12.38
CA LEU A 108 -0.99 3.93 12.55
C LEU A 108 -2.45 4.06 12.06
N PRO A 109 -3.16 5.16 12.35
CA PRO A 109 -4.48 5.38 11.76
C PRO A 109 -4.47 5.41 10.21
N LEU A 110 -3.38 5.93 9.60
CA LEU A 110 -3.22 5.94 8.15
C LEU A 110 -2.96 4.55 7.57
N ILE A 111 -2.45 3.61 8.36
CA ILE A 111 -2.29 2.21 7.94
C ILE A 111 -3.64 1.49 8.03
N THR A 112 -4.39 1.71 9.12
CA THR A 112 -5.70 1.07 9.36
C THR A 112 -6.72 1.43 8.28
N THR A 113 -6.76 2.70 7.88
CA THR A 113 -7.68 3.21 6.85
C THR A 113 -7.06 3.26 5.46
N ASN A 114 -5.96 2.53 5.24
CA ASN A 114 -5.23 2.56 3.98
C ASN A 114 -6.02 1.84 2.87
N CYS A 115 -6.48 2.64 1.91
CA CYS A 115 -7.23 2.13 0.75
C CYS A 115 -6.39 1.18 -0.13
N ALA A 116 -5.06 1.25 -0.11
CA ALA A 116 -4.22 0.29 -0.82
C ALA A 116 -4.32 -1.12 -0.23
N VAL A 117 -4.36 -1.25 1.10
CA VAL A 117 -4.52 -2.56 1.77
C VAL A 117 -5.85 -3.20 1.39
N LEU A 118 -6.94 -2.42 1.47
CA LEU A 118 -8.28 -2.89 1.07
C LEU A 118 -8.34 -3.19 -0.43
N GLY A 119 -7.79 -2.31 -1.27
CA GLY A 119 -7.81 -2.48 -2.72
C GLY A 119 -7.08 -3.74 -3.15
N VAL A 120 -5.92 -4.04 -2.58
CA VAL A 120 -5.16 -5.28 -2.85
C VAL A 120 -5.95 -6.51 -2.39
N ALA A 121 -6.60 -6.45 -1.22
CA ALA A 121 -7.45 -7.54 -0.74
C ALA A 121 -8.61 -7.85 -1.69
N ILE A 122 -9.23 -6.84 -2.28
CA ILE A 122 -10.30 -7.01 -3.27
C ILE A 122 -9.73 -7.53 -4.60
N LEU A 123 -8.62 -6.96 -5.07
CA LEU A 123 -8.02 -7.32 -6.36
C LEU A 123 -7.53 -8.77 -6.41
N MET A 124 -6.96 -9.30 -5.31
CA MET A 124 -6.51 -10.70 -5.27
C MET A 124 -7.67 -11.68 -5.40
N ILE A 125 -8.84 -11.35 -4.85
CA ILE A 125 -10.04 -12.17 -4.99
C ILE A 125 -10.62 -12.06 -6.41
N GLN A 126 -10.71 -10.85 -6.97
CA GLN A 126 -11.20 -10.64 -8.35
C GLN A 126 -10.35 -11.35 -9.39
N LYS A 127 -9.06 -11.53 -9.12
CA LYS A 127 -8.13 -12.27 -9.99
C LYS A 127 -8.11 -13.78 -9.72
N GLU A 128 -8.94 -14.26 -8.80
CA GLU A 128 -9.04 -15.67 -8.42
C GLU A 128 -7.69 -16.32 -8.08
N PHE A 129 -6.84 -15.56 -7.37
CA PHE A 129 -5.52 -16.02 -7.00
C PHE A 129 -5.58 -17.08 -5.89
N ASN A 130 -4.74 -18.12 -6.02
CA ASN A 130 -4.48 -19.07 -4.95
C ASN A 130 -3.80 -18.35 -3.76
N LEU A 131 -3.84 -18.95 -2.57
CA LEU A 131 -3.24 -18.38 -1.35
C LEU A 131 -1.79 -17.93 -1.56
N LEU A 132 -0.96 -18.74 -2.21
CA LEU A 132 0.45 -18.42 -2.46
C LEU A 132 0.61 -17.25 -3.46
N GLN A 133 -0.22 -17.21 -4.50
CA GLN A 133 -0.24 -16.11 -5.47
C GLN A 133 -0.75 -14.82 -4.83
N SER A 134 -1.77 -14.90 -3.99
CA SER A 134 -2.31 -13.76 -3.22
C SER A 134 -1.25 -13.17 -2.30
N PHE A 135 -0.51 -14.02 -1.59
CA PHE A 135 0.59 -13.58 -0.75
C PHE A 135 1.72 -12.93 -1.56
N ALA A 136 2.18 -13.57 -2.64
CA ALA A 136 3.22 -13.04 -3.52
C ALA A 136 2.80 -11.71 -4.15
N TYR A 137 1.55 -11.61 -4.64
CA TYR A 137 1.00 -10.38 -5.21
C TYR A 137 0.93 -9.25 -4.18
N SER A 138 0.45 -9.55 -2.97
CA SER A 138 0.30 -8.58 -1.89
C SER A 138 1.66 -8.02 -1.42
N VAL A 139 2.65 -8.89 -1.20
CA VAL A 139 4.01 -8.47 -0.83
C VAL A 139 4.67 -7.66 -1.95
N SER A 140 4.54 -8.09 -3.19
CA SER A 140 5.11 -7.37 -4.34
C SER A 140 4.47 -5.99 -4.52
N THR A 141 3.16 -5.89 -4.36
CA THR A 141 2.44 -4.61 -4.42
C THR A 141 2.85 -3.68 -3.28
N ALA A 142 3.06 -4.23 -2.07
CA ALA A 142 3.52 -3.45 -0.93
C ALA A 142 4.96 -2.94 -1.10
N LEU A 143 5.84 -3.74 -1.70
CA LEU A 143 7.19 -3.30 -2.07
C LEU A 143 7.15 -2.19 -3.14
N GLY A 144 6.27 -2.33 -4.14
CA GLY A 144 6.02 -1.29 -5.15
C GLY A 144 5.50 0.01 -4.53
N PHE A 145 4.60 -0.10 -3.55
CA PHE A 145 4.12 1.03 -2.75
C PHE A 145 5.26 1.73 -2.00
N GLY A 146 6.09 0.95 -1.28
CA GLY A 146 7.24 1.45 -0.55
C GLY A 146 8.27 2.14 -1.46
N LEU A 147 8.56 1.55 -2.63
CA LEU A 147 9.44 2.13 -3.63
C LEU A 147 8.94 3.49 -4.12
N ALA A 148 7.66 3.56 -4.51
CA ALA A 148 7.05 4.82 -4.95
C ALA A 148 7.08 5.88 -3.85
N LEU A 149 6.83 5.48 -2.60
CA LEU A 149 6.86 6.37 -1.44
C LEU A 149 8.26 6.95 -1.19
N VAL A 150 9.30 6.13 -1.26
CA VAL A 150 10.70 6.54 -1.05
C VAL A 150 11.17 7.47 -2.18
N ILE A 151 10.88 7.14 -3.44
CA ILE A 151 11.22 8.00 -4.58
C ILE A 151 10.56 9.36 -4.43
N PHE A 152 9.28 9.37 -4.11
CA PHE A 152 8.52 10.62 -3.94
C PHE A 152 9.02 11.46 -2.77
N ALA A 153 9.36 10.81 -1.63
CA ALA A 153 9.95 11.50 -0.49
C ALA A 153 11.30 12.12 -0.82
N GLY A 154 12.16 11.42 -1.56
CA GLY A 154 13.44 11.96 -2.01
C GLY A 154 13.30 13.17 -2.92
N ILE A 155 12.30 13.18 -3.81
CA ILE A 155 12.00 14.35 -4.65
C ILE A 155 11.49 15.52 -3.80
N ARG A 156 10.57 15.26 -2.86
CA ARG A 156 10.04 16.31 -1.97
C ARG A 156 11.11 16.93 -1.10
N GLU A 157 12.01 16.13 -0.53
CA GLU A 157 13.12 16.62 0.30
C GLU A 157 14.06 17.52 -0.51
N ARG A 158 14.27 17.23 -1.81
CA ARG A 158 15.02 18.11 -2.70
C ARG A 158 14.28 19.41 -3.02
N LEU A 159 12.98 19.33 -3.29
CA LEU A 159 12.15 20.49 -3.60
C LEU A 159 11.99 21.46 -2.41
N GLU A 160 12.14 20.98 -1.17
CA GLU A 160 12.16 21.86 0.02
C GLU A 160 13.42 22.75 0.09
N LEU A 161 14.52 22.30 -0.53
CA LEU A 161 15.78 23.06 -0.60
C LEU A 161 15.78 24.10 -1.74
N ASP A 162 14.89 23.95 -2.73
CA ASP A 162 14.79 24.85 -3.87
C ASP A 162 13.86 26.05 -3.58
N GLU A 163 14.13 27.18 -4.26
CA GLU A 163 13.32 28.40 -4.16
C GLU A 163 12.00 28.26 -4.93
N VAL A 164 11.05 27.51 -4.37
CA VAL A 164 9.71 27.38 -4.93
C VAL A 164 8.86 28.60 -4.57
N PRO A 165 8.09 29.18 -5.53
CA PRO A 165 7.16 30.27 -5.26
C PRO A 165 6.22 29.95 -4.09
N SER A 166 6.00 30.91 -3.20
CA SER A 166 5.22 30.71 -1.97
C SER A 166 3.81 30.16 -2.20
N ALA A 167 3.21 30.47 -3.34
CA ALA A 167 1.88 29.97 -3.73
C ALA A 167 1.85 28.47 -4.07
N MET A 168 2.99 27.87 -4.42
CA MET A 168 3.09 26.46 -4.81
C MET A 168 3.74 25.59 -3.73
N LYS A 169 4.24 26.16 -2.65
CA LYS A 169 4.85 25.40 -1.54
C LYS A 169 3.85 24.45 -0.88
N GLY A 170 4.31 23.25 -0.54
CA GLY A 170 3.55 22.24 0.21
C GLY A 170 2.78 21.26 -0.67
N ILE A 171 1.47 21.17 -0.48
CA ILE A 171 0.62 20.19 -1.18
C ILE A 171 0.55 20.41 -2.70
N PRO A 172 0.43 21.63 -3.25
CA PRO A 172 0.30 21.81 -4.70
C PRO A 172 1.49 21.25 -5.48
N ILE A 173 2.72 21.53 -5.05
CA ILE A 173 3.90 20.99 -5.73
C ILE A 173 4.03 19.49 -5.57
N ALA A 174 3.61 18.95 -4.42
CA ALA A 174 3.58 17.53 -4.19
C ALA A 174 2.64 16.80 -5.16
N LEU A 175 1.47 17.37 -5.44
CA LEU A 175 0.52 16.80 -6.41
C LEU A 175 1.05 16.83 -7.84
N ILE A 176 1.70 17.93 -8.24
CA ILE A 176 2.34 18.05 -9.56
C ILE A 176 3.45 17.01 -9.70
N THR A 177 4.28 16.87 -8.70
CA THR A 177 5.36 15.86 -8.68
C THR A 177 4.81 14.43 -8.73
N ALA A 178 3.74 14.16 -8.01
CA ALA A 178 3.06 12.86 -8.06
C ALA A 178 2.49 12.56 -9.44
N ALA A 179 1.91 13.57 -10.11
CA ALA A 179 1.39 13.43 -11.47
C ALA A 179 2.52 13.14 -12.49
N ILE A 180 3.64 13.85 -12.40
CA ILE A 180 4.81 13.61 -13.26
C ILE A 180 5.37 12.20 -13.02
N LEU A 181 5.47 11.77 -11.76
CA LEU A 181 5.93 10.43 -11.41
C LEU A 181 4.98 9.35 -11.95
N ALA A 182 3.67 9.57 -11.85
CA ALA A 182 2.67 8.65 -12.41
C ALA A 182 2.80 8.53 -13.93
N MET A 183 2.99 9.63 -14.65
CA MET A 183 3.23 9.62 -16.10
C MET A 183 4.53 8.87 -16.46
N ALA A 184 5.60 9.03 -15.67
CA ALA A 184 6.85 8.30 -15.87
C ALA A 184 6.66 6.77 -15.69
N PHE A 185 5.88 6.36 -14.69
CA PHE A 185 5.56 4.94 -14.46
C PHE A 185 4.63 4.36 -15.52
N MET A 186 3.77 5.17 -16.16
CA MET A 186 2.97 4.71 -17.30
C MET A 186 3.84 4.27 -18.49
N GLY A 187 5.07 4.75 -18.60
CA GLY A 187 6.02 4.31 -19.63
C GLY A 187 6.40 2.82 -19.50
N PHE A 188 6.20 2.22 -18.34
CA PHE A 188 6.40 0.78 -18.12
C PHE A 188 5.17 -0.07 -18.53
N SER A 189 4.04 0.54 -18.83
CA SER A 189 2.83 -0.16 -19.28
C SER A 189 3.05 -0.71 -20.69
N GLY A 190 3.39 -1.97 -20.81
CA GLY A 190 3.70 -2.65 -22.08
C GLY A 190 4.90 -3.58 -21.98
N LEU A 191 5.52 -3.65 -20.81
CA LEU A 191 6.63 -4.57 -20.55
C LEU A 191 6.16 -5.97 -20.10
N VAL A 192 4.88 -6.12 -19.73
CA VAL A 192 4.29 -7.39 -19.25
C VAL A 192 2.96 -7.65 -19.97
#